data_a5b941604f82f9ad7bb337b83f01bd21
#
_entry.id   a5b941604f82f9ad7bb337b83f01bd21
#
_cell.length_a   1.000
_cell.length_b   1.000
_cell.length_c   1.000
_cell.angle_alpha   90.00
_cell.angle_beta   90.00
_cell.angle_gamma   90.00
#
_symmetry.space_group_name_H-M   'P 1'
#
loop_
_entity.id
_entity.type
_entity.pdbx_description
1 polymer ?
#
loop_
_entity_poly.entity_id
_entity_poly.type
_entity_poly.pdbx_seq_one_letter_code
_entity_poly.pdbx_strand_id
1 'polypeptide(L)'
;MRRKNIIGQNIRKDRKNAGMTQMELAAQLQLLGVKIDRSTIAKIELGLRPLSDIEVIAIARALKTPVLSLLGESETLFNQWIERNE
;
A
#
# COMPACT_ATOMS: atom_id res chain seq x y z
N MET A 1 11.34 8.94 12.00
CA MET A 1 10.04 9.46 11.56
C MET A 1 8.98 8.39 11.67
N ARG A 2 7.82 8.76 12.19
CA ARG A 2 6.73 7.83 12.39
C ARG A 2 6.04 7.47 11.07
N ARG A 3 5.90 6.18 10.77
CA ARG A 3 5.16 5.73 9.60
C ARG A 3 3.68 6.09 9.73
N LYS A 4 3.08 6.52 8.62
CA LYS A 4 1.66 6.89 8.55
C LYS A 4 0.78 5.75 8.03
N ASN A 5 1.39 4.68 7.57
CA ASN A 5 0.75 3.40 7.29
C ASN A 5 1.76 2.29 7.59
N ILE A 6 1.27 1.09 7.87
CA ILE A 6 2.14 -0.05 8.20
C ILE A 6 2.16 -1.12 7.10
N ILE A 7 1.36 -0.97 6.05
CA ILE A 7 1.26 -1.98 5.00
C ILE A 7 1.94 -1.60 3.69
N GLY A 8 2.63 -0.44 3.65
CA GLY A 8 3.27 0.03 2.44
C GLY A 8 4.27 -0.97 1.85
N GLN A 9 5.02 -1.66 2.70
CA GLN A 9 5.98 -2.68 2.25
C GLN A 9 5.28 -3.88 1.62
N ASN A 10 4.13 -4.28 2.16
CA ASN A 10 3.33 -5.37 1.59
C ASN A 10 2.76 -4.96 0.23
N ILE A 11 2.32 -3.71 0.10
CA ILE A 11 1.84 -3.18 -1.17
C ILE A 11 2.96 -3.25 -2.21
N ARG A 12 4.15 -2.80 -1.86
CA ARG A 12 5.31 -2.85 -2.76
C ARG A 12 5.62 -4.29 -3.18
N LYS A 13 5.64 -5.20 -2.22
CA LYS A 13 5.91 -6.62 -2.48
C LYS A 13 4.88 -7.20 -3.44
N ASP A 14 3.59 -7.00 -3.16
CA ASP A 14 2.52 -7.53 -4.00
C ASP A 14 2.51 -6.88 -5.38
N ARG A 15 2.83 -5.58 -5.46
CA ARG A 15 2.98 -4.90 -6.75
C ARG A 15 4.08 -5.54 -7.58
N LYS A 16 5.24 -5.76 -6.99
CA LYS A 16 6.37 -6.39 -7.69
C LYS A 16 6.05 -7.84 -8.09
N ASN A 17 5.38 -8.57 -7.23
CA ASN A 17 4.94 -9.94 -7.54
C ASN A 17 3.94 -9.97 -8.69
N ALA A 18 3.15 -8.91 -8.85
CA ALA A 18 2.22 -8.76 -9.96
C ALA A 18 2.90 -8.29 -11.25
N GLY A 19 4.20 -7.99 -11.20
CA GLY A 19 4.94 -7.50 -12.36
C GLY A 19 4.61 -6.07 -12.75
N MET A 20 4.08 -5.27 -11.83
CA MET A 20 3.67 -3.88 -12.11
C MET A 20 4.70 -2.88 -11.65
N THR A 21 4.88 -1.82 -12.46
CA THR A 21 5.58 -0.61 -12.03
C THR A 21 4.64 0.25 -11.17
N GLN A 22 5.20 1.22 -10.46
CA GLN A 22 4.39 2.19 -9.72
C GLN A 22 3.47 2.97 -10.66
N MET A 23 3.95 3.31 -11.85
CA MET A 23 3.15 4.02 -12.85
C MET A 23 1.98 3.18 -13.35
N GLU A 24 2.21 1.89 -13.58
CA GLU A 24 1.14 0.98 -14.01
C GLU A 24 0.07 0.81 -12.92
N LEU A 25 0.48 0.70 -11.67
CA LEU A 25 -0.47 0.66 -10.56
C LEU A 25 -1.30 1.94 -10.50
N ALA A 26 -0.65 3.10 -10.64
CA ALA A 26 -1.36 4.38 -10.66
C ALA A 26 -2.41 4.41 -11.79
N ALA A 27 -2.06 3.93 -12.98
CA ALA A 27 -2.98 3.88 -14.11
C ALA A 27 -4.19 2.99 -13.81
N GLN A 28 -3.96 1.83 -13.20
CA GLN A 28 -5.06 0.92 -12.82
C GLN A 28 -5.98 1.55 -11.78
N LEU A 29 -5.42 2.26 -10.81
CA LEU A 29 -6.23 2.94 -9.80
C LEU A 29 -7.09 4.04 -10.40
N GLN A 30 -6.57 4.79 -11.38
CA GLN A 30 -7.34 5.79 -12.09
C GLN A 30 -8.54 5.18 -12.82
N LEU A 31 -8.36 4.00 -13.42
CA LEU A 31 -9.47 3.28 -14.05
C LEU A 31 -10.57 2.90 -13.05
N LEU A 32 -10.22 2.72 -11.80
CA LEU A 32 -11.18 2.46 -10.72
C LEU A 32 -11.77 3.73 -10.12
N GLY A 33 -11.36 4.91 -10.62
CA GLY A 33 -11.84 6.19 -10.10
C GLY A 33 -11.08 6.68 -8.87
N VAL A 34 -9.95 6.06 -8.55
CA VAL A 34 -9.13 6.45 -7.40
C VAL A 34 -7.91 7.21 -7.90
N LYS A 35 -7.86 8.51 -7.60
CA LYS A 35 -6.84 9.42 -8.13
C LYS A 35 -5.59 9.38 -7.27
N ILE A 36 -4.74 8.40 -7.52
CA ILE A 36 -3.44 8.26 -6.88
C ILE A 36 -2.39 8.20 -8.00
N ASP A 37 -1.47 9.15 -8.00
CA ASP A 37 -0.41 9.19 -9.00
C ASP A 37 0.82 8.38 -8.54
N ARG A 38 1.82 8.27 -9.44
CA ARG A 38 3.04 7.51 -9.18
C ARG A 38 3.78 8.01 -7.93
N SER A 39 3.91 9.32 -7.76
CA SER A 39 4.65 9.87 -6.62
C SER A 39 3.95 9.58 -5.31
N THR A 40 2.62 9.57 -5.31
CA THR A 40 1.81 9.22 -4.15
C THR A 40 1.99 7.73 -3.80
N ILE A 41 2.01 6.86 -4.82
CA ILE A 41 2.28 5.43 -4.59
C ILE A 41 3.66 5.24 -3.95
N ALA A 42 4.67 5.95 -4.44
CA ALA A 42 6.01 5.87 -3.85
C ALA A 42 5.98 6.25 -2.36
N LYS A 43 5.26 7.29 -1.99
CA LYS A 43 5.11 7.72 -0.60
C LYS A 43 4.36 6.68 0.23
N ILE A 44 3.31 6.08 -0.32
CA ILE A 44 2.56 5.01 0.34
C ILE A 44 3.49 3.84 0.65
N GLU A 45 4.27 3.41 -0.33
CA GLU A 45 5.18 2.26 -0.16
C GLU A 45 6.27 2.54 0.86
N LEU A 46 6.65 3.79 1.04
CA LEU A 46 7.62 4.20 2.06
C LEU A 46 6.99 4.46 3.43
N GLY A 47 5.66 4.38 3.53
CA GLY A 47 4.96 4.65 4.80
C GLY A 47 4.82 6.13 5.12
N LEU A 48 5.02 7.01 4.15
CA LEU A 48 5.01 8.47 4.35
C LEU A 48 3.60 9.08 4.22
N ARG A 49 2.62 8.31 3.79
CA ARG A 49 1.26 8.77 3.56
C ARG A 49 0.28 7.79 4.17
N PRO A 50 -0.77 8.29 4.87
CA PRO A 50 -1.82 7.40 5.37
C PRO A 50 -2.63 6.81 4.22
N LEU A 51 -3.30 5.70 4.50
CA LEU A 51 -4.19 5.02 3.56
C LEU A 51 -5.59 4.98 4.12
N SER A 52 -6.57 5.31 3.28
CA SER A 52 -7.97 5.09 3.60
C SER A 52 -8.34 3.63 3.29
N ASP A 53 -9.45 3.17 3.86
CA ASP A 53 -9.99 1.83 3.56
C ASP A 53 -10.32 1.69 2.07
N ILE A 54 -10.89 2.73 1.46
CA ILE A 54 -11.21 2.73 0.02
C ILE A 54 -9.93 2.52 -0.78
N GLU A 55 -8.86 3.20 -0.43
CA GLU A 55 -7.58 3.07 -1.14
C GLU A 55 -6.98 1.67 -0.99
N VAL A 56 -7.05 1.09 0.20
CA VAL A 56 -6.55 -0.27 0.44
C VAL A 56 -7.30 -1.27 -0.44
N ILE A 57 -8.62 -1.19 -0.49
CA ILE A 57 -9.45 -2.09 -1.28
C ILE A 57 -9.17 -1.89 -2.78
N ALA A 58 -9.04 -0.63 -3.22
CA ALA A 58 -8.75 -0.32 -4.63
C ALA A 58 -7.39 -0.87 -5.05
N ILE A 59 -6.38 -0.73 -4.22
CA ILE A 59 -5.04 -1.26 -4.50
C ILE A 59 -5.08 -2.79 -4.61
N ALA A 60 -5.77 -3.45 -3.69
CA ALA A 60 -5.92 -4.91 -3.75
C ALA A 60 -6.58 -5.35 -5.05
N ARG A 61 -7.63 -4.64 -5.47
CA ARG A 61 -8.31 -4.93 -6.74
C ARG A 61 -7.40 -4.69 -7.94
N ALA A 62 -6.67 -3.59 -7.95
CA ALA A 62 -5.76 -3.27 -9.05
C ALA A 62 -4.64 -4.31 -9.17
N LEU A 63 -4.15 -4.83 -8.05
CA LEU A 63 -3.12 -5.87 -8.01
C LEU A 63 -3.69 -7.28 -8.17
N LYS A 64 -5.02 -7.43 -8.21
CA LYS A 64 -5.71 -8.73 -8.29
C LYS A 64 -5.28 -9.66 -7.16
N THR A 65 -5.14 -9.10 -5.97
CA THR A 65 -4.75 -9.82 -4.76
C THR A 65 -5.81 -9.64 -3.68
N PRO A 66 -6.00 -10.62 -2.78
CA PRO A 66 -6.92 -10.44 -1.66
C PRO A 66 -6.43 -9.32 -0.73
N VAL A 67 -7.36 -8.59 -0.13
CA VAL A 67 -7.02 -7.55 0.85
C VAL A 67 -6.15 -8.13 1.97
N LEU A 68 -6.42 -9.37 2.39
CA LEU A 68 -5.64 -10.02 3.44
C LEU A 68 -4.16 -10.16 3.07
N SER A 69 -3.82 -10.28 1.78
CA SER A 69 -2.42 -10.30 1.35
C SER A 69 -1.73 -8.98 1.65
N LEU A 70 -2.42 -7.86 1.42
CA LEU A 70 -1.86 -6.53 1.71
C LEU A 70 -1.69 -6.31 3.21
N LEU A 71 -2.63 -6.81 4.02
CA LEU A 71 -2.55 -6.68 5.47
C LEU A 71 -1.47 -7.59 6.05
N GLY A 72 -1.26 -8.76 5.43
CA GLY A 72 -0.19 -9.68 5.78
C GLY A 72 -0.14 -9.98 7.27
N GLU A 73 1.04 -9.85 7.87
CA GLU A 73 1.26 -9.99 9.31
C GLU A 73 1.03 -8.65 10.01
N SER A 74 -0.16 -8.09 9.84
CA SER A 74 -0.48 -6.74 10.29
C SER A 74 -0.29 -6.55 11.79
N GLU A 75 -0.56 -7.57 12.59
CA GLU A 75 -0.36 -7.50 14.04
C GLU A 75 1.11 -7.36 14.40
N THR A 76 1.97 -8.14 13.77
CA THR A 76 3.42 -8.02 13.92
C THR A 76 3.91 -6.64 13.46
N LEU A 77 3.42 -6.17 12.32
CA LEU A 77 3.76 -4.86 11.80
C LEU A 77 3.35 -3.75 12.77
N PHE A 78 2.17 -3.88 13.38
CA PHE A 78 1.68 -2.91 14.34
C PHE A 78 2.56 -2.89 15.61
N ASN A 79 2.94 -4.06 16.11
CA ASN A 79 3.83 -4.15 17.27
C ASN A 79 5.19 -3.50 16.99
N GLN A 80 5.75 -3.74 15.81
CA GLN A 80 6.99 -3.09 15.39
C GLN A 80 6.84 -1.58 15.30
N TRP A 81 5.70 -1.12 14.79
CA TRP A 81 5.41 0.30 14.66
C TRP A 81 5.33 0.98 16.03
N ILE A 82 4.67 0.34 17.02
CA ILE A 82 4.60 0.86 18.38
C ILE A 82 6.01 0.99 18.97
N GLU A 83 6.83 -0.06 18.87
CA GLU A 83 8.18 -0.10 19.43
C GLU A 83 9.07 1.03 18.87
N ARG A 84 8.95 1.31 17.58
CA ARG A 84 9.76 2.33 16.91
C ARG A 84 9.34 3.76 17.25
N ASN A 85 8.16 3.94 17.80
CA ASN A 85 7.57 5.26 18.02
C ASN A 85 7.44 5.61 19.51
N GLU A 86 8.04 4.82 20.37
CA GLU A 86 8.09 5.13 21.80
C GLU A 86 9.16 6.15 22.16
#